data_be4f3d63e8c0c6485ba555bba9303ee7
#
_entry.id   be4f3d63e8c0c6485ba555bba9303ee7
#
_cell.length_a   1.000
_cell.length_b   1.000
_cell.length_c   1.000
_cell.angle_alpha   90.00
_cell.angle_beta   90.00
_cell.angle_gamma   90.00
#
_symmetry.space_group_name_H-M   'P 1'
#
loop_
_entity.id
_entity.type
_entity.pdbx_description
1 polymer ?
#
loop_
_entity_poly.entity_id
_entity_poly.type
_entity_poly.pdbx_seq_one_letter_code
_entity_poly.pdbx_strand_id
1 'polypeptide(L)'
;MALVNSCLVLLAVGLCAWIASALGHRLLRLMSVELGSSAEQLLLTAALGFICIEVLVFFVQIFGHIRAGVLAVLASAVLLGGGDFLLVRNRALDILKRAIRLPRSEATLSGFVCAVLLLQGLSATAPLTGSDALHYHFTAPLLTLREGFHPDFFLSHSFFCGQSHLLILAGLALGSSRIATGLLFLGGVFSTLASFCLARQWMDRRWSWIVALVFLVTPVVFWQMSLSGAPDLWMAFFATMGVIVITRFRDLPRSSLAILPGALAGAIAGTKYTGCIVALSLAVAYFWSVRSIVKSLFFAAGSVLAGIWPYLRNLVWTGDPVFPFLTSHLFPERVNAFALASYRADTGAETFKGVWYIVKSIFFAGIDLAHPGFWQYFGPVVVAFGPLLLLIRRDTPTWRAALPVWMLSAVGISATSGMTRFLLPVFPIAVAAVLAGVPQLRLGLARFVSAGTLSFFVLTGTVGLLVYDRPALAVAVGLTSPETYLQKHSQDYEKVQFVNRVLAGRESEGFALVFVRHTYYLTIPFKYGDPGASWAIDPIKLQSANDWLAFLKAQRIRWVVRSPNYPRAISAPLEQLQARGQLVPIAQAEITDFQGLRISEDRQRMPIVILELRDN
;
A
#
# COMPACT_ATOMS: atom_id res chain seq x y z
N MET A 1 -25.27 16.53 1.30
CA MET A 1 -23.91 17.11 1.28
C MET A 1 -22.79 16.05 1.26
N ALA A 2 -22.80 15.04 2.15
CA ALA A 2 -21.72 14.05 2.23
C ALA A 2 -21.48 13.28 0.91
N LEU A 3 -22.52 12.76 0.29
CA LEU A 3 -22.42 12.07 -1.00
C LEU A 3 -21.84 12.97 -2.11
N VAL A 4 -22.26 14.24 -2.16
CA VAL A 4 -21.72 15.22 -3.11
C VAL A 4 -20.21 15.41 -2.89
N ASN A 5 -19.78 15.56 -1.64
CA ASN A 5 -18.36 15.67 -1.30
C ASN A 5 -17.59 14.39 -1.71
N SER A 6 -18.17 13.21 -1.48
CA SER A 6 -17.55 11.95 -1.90
C SER A 6 -17.42 11.88 -3.42
N CYS A 7 -18.44 12.29 -4.17
CA CYS A 7 -18.37 12.38 -5.63
C CYS A 7 -17.32 13.39 -6.11
N LEU A 8 -17.20 14.56 -5.47
CA LEU A 8 -16.17 15.56 -5.79
C LEU A 8 -14.76 15.03 -5.55
N VAL A 9 -14.55 14.29 -4.46
CA VAL A 9 -13.27 13.62 -4.20
C VAL A 9 -12.95 12.60 -5.29
N LEU A 10 -13.92 11.75 -5.67
CA LEU A 10 -13.71 10.77 -6.75
C LEU A 10 -13.45 11.44 -8.11
N LEU A 11 -14.10 12.56 -8.39
CA LEU A 11 -13.82 13.37 -9.58
C LEU A 11 -12.39 13.95 -9.55
N ALA A 12 -11.94 14.48 -8.41
CA ALA A 12 -10.57 14.97 -8.24
C ALA A 12 -9.54 13.85 -8.44
N VAL A 13 -9.79 12.66 -7.89
CA VAL A 13 -8.97 11.46 -8.08
C VAL A 13 -8.96 11.03 -9.55
N GLY A 14 -10.11 11.04 -10.22
CA GLY A 14 -10.24 10.78 -11.65
C GLY A 14 -9.48 11.78 -12.50
N LEU A 15 -9.48 13.06 -12.12
CA LEU A 15 -8.70 14.10 -12.77
C LEU A 15 -7.18 13.85 -12.61
N CYS A 16 -6.72 13.48 -11.41
CA CYS A 16 -5.32 13.09 -11.20
C CYS A 16 -4.93 11.90 -12.08
N ALA A 17 -5.79 10.89 -12.18
CA ALA A 17 -5.57 9.74 -13.05
C ALA A 17 -5.51 10.14 -14.53
N TRP A 18 -6.34 11.08 -14.96
CA TRP A 18 -6.34 11.59 -16.32
C TRP A 18 -5.07 12.39 -16.61
N ILE A 19 -4.64 13.27 -15.70
CA ILE A 19 -3.38 14.04 -15.81
C ILE A 19 -2.19 13.06 -15.92
N ALA A 20 -2.10 12.09 -15.02
CA ALA A 20 -1.05 11.07 -15.05
C ALA A 20 -1.08 10.31 -16.39
N SER A 21 -2.25 9.87 -16.85
CA SER A 21 -2.38 9.14 -18.11
C SER A 21 -1.98 10.00 -19.32
N ALA A 22 -2.29 11.28 -19.35
CA ALA A 22 -1.87 12.18 -20.45
C ALA A 22 -0.35 12.34 -20.48
N LEU A 23 0.30 12.53 -19.32
CA LEU A 23 1.76 12.57 -19.20
C LEU A 23 2.40 11.26 -19.67
N GLY A 24 1.92 10.13 -19.20
CA GLY A 24 2.43 8.81 -19.61
C GLY A 24 2.19 8.52 -21.10
N HIS A 25 1.05 8.99 -21.67
CA HIS A 25 0.79 8.89 -23.10
C HIS A 25 1.80 9.71 -23.89
N ARG A 26 2.14 10.91 -23.44
CA ARG A 26 3.18 11.75 -24.02
C ARG A 26 4.52 11.04 -24.08
N LEU A 27 4.92 10.37 -22.98
CA LEU A 27 6.16 9.61 -22.90
C LEU A 27 6.18 8.44 -23.92
N LEU A 28 5.10 7.67 -23.99
CA LEU A 28 5.00 6.56 -24.95
C LEU A 28 5.03 7.07 -26.39
N ARG A 29 4.40 8.20 -26.68
CA ARG A 29 4.42 8.81 -28.01
C ARG A 29 5.82 9.30 -28.39
N LEU A 30 6.57 9.91 -27.47
CA LEU A 30 7.98 10.28 -27.69
C LEU A 30 8.86 9.07 -27.96
N MET A 31 8.51 7.92 -27.38
CA MET A 31 9.18 6.65 -27.64
C MET A 31 8.60 5.91 -28.86
N SER A 32 7.59 6.45 -29.55
CA SER A 32 6.88 5.82 -30.68
C SER A 32 6.40 4.41 -30.34
N VAL A 33 5.73 4.25 -29.17
CA VAL A 33 5.25 2.98 -28.64
C VAL A 33 3.73 2.94 -28.67
N GLU A 34 3.19 1.87 -29.29
CA GLU A 34 1.78 1.54 -29.23
C GLU A 34 1.60 0.05 -28.88
N LEU A 35 0.65 -0.23 -27.98
CA LEU A 35 0.17 -1.57 -27.68
C LEU A 35 -1.05 -1.90 -28.55
N GLY A 36 -1.19 -3.15 -28.94
CA GLY A 36 -2.30 -3.58 -29.80
C GLY A 36 -3.69 -3.48 -29.19
N SER A 37 -3.78 -3.36 -27.85
CA SER A 37 -5.04 -3.20 -27.11
C SER A 37 -5.16 -1.80 -26.53
N SER A 38 -6.28 -1.11 -26.79
CA SER A 38 -6.57 0.22 -26.22
C SER A 38 -6.60 0.19 -24.69
N ALA A 39 -7.04 -0.91 -24.07
CA ALA A 39 -7.06 -1.04 -22.61
C ALA A 39 -5.65 -1.22 -22.03
N GLU A 40 -4.81 -2.11 -22.61
CA GLU A 40 -3.42 -2.27 -22.20
C GLU A 40 -2.64 -0.96 -22.36
N GLN A 41 -2.87 -0.24 -23.47
CA GLN A 41 -2.25 1.06 -23.72
C GLN A 41 -2.66 2.09 -22.66
N LEU A 42 -3.94 2.19 -22.33
CA LEU A 42 -4.43 3.12 -21.32
C LEU A 42 -3.84 2.82 -19.94
N LEU A 43 -3.75 1.55 -19.56
CA LEU A 43 -3.14 1.13 -18.30
C LEU A 43 -1.63 1.43 -18.26
N LEU A 44 -0.91 1.18 -19.35
CA LEU A 44 0.51 1.51 -19.41
C LEU A 44 0.75 3.02 -19.34
N THR A 45 -0.10 3.84 -20.00
CA THR A 45 0.00 5.31 -19.86
C THR A 45 -0.23 5.75 -18.43
N ALA A 46 -1.23 5.19 -17.74
CA ALA A 46 -1.47 5.50 -16.33
C ALA A 46 -0.27 5.09 -15.46
N ALA A 47 0.26 3.87 -15.64
CA ALA A 47 1.41 3.40 -14.87
C ALA A 47 2.62 4.32 -15.00
N LEU A 48 3.03 4.65 -16.22
CA LEU A 48 4.19 5.51 -16.46
C LEU A 48 3.97 6.94 -15.96
N GLY A 49 2.76 7.47 -16.13
CA GLY A 49 2.43 8.82 -15.65
C GLY A 49 2.48 8.92 -14.12
N PHE A 50 1.94 7.93 -13.41
CA PHE A 50 2.03 7.90 -11.94
C PHE A 50 3.47 7.71 -11.47
N ILE A 51 4.25 6.83 -12.08
CA ILE A 51 5.69 6.69 -11.77
C ILE A 51 6.41 8.03 -11.93
N CYS A 52 6.17 8.78 -13.01
CA CYS A 52 6.76 10.09 -13.20
C CYS A 52 6.34 11.07 -12.11
N ILE A 53 5.05 11.12 -11.75
CA ILE A 53 4.55 11.99 -10.68
C ILE A 53 5.18 11.62 -9.35
N GLU A 54 5.27 10.35 -8.99
CA GLU A 54 5.93 9.88 -7.78
C GLU A 54 7.39 10.34 -7.71
N VAL A 55 8.15 10.12 -8.78
CA VAL A 55 9.56 10.56 -8.85
C VAL A 55 9.68 12.08 -8.71
N LEU A 56 8.83 12.86 -9.39
CA LEU A 56 8.85 14.31 -9.29
C LEU A 56 8.45 14.80 -7.89
N VAL A 57 7.45 14.19 -7.25
CA VAL A 57 7.06 14.52 -5.87
C VAL A 57 8.18 14.16 -4.88
N PHE A 58 8.97 13.10 -5.15
CA PHE A 58 10.16 12.80 -4.35
C PHE A 58 11.16 13.97 -4.38
N PHE A 59 11.43 14.55 -5.53
CA PHE A 59 12.33 15.70 -5.62
C PHE A 59 11.73 16.97 -4.98
N VAL A 60 10.43 17.18 -5.13
CA VAL A 60 9.74 18.34 -4.54
C VAL A 60 9.90 18.39 -3.02
N GLN A 61 9.79 17.25 -2.33
CA GLN A 61 9.90 17.22 -0.86
C GLN A 61 11.30 17.66 -0.36
N ILE A 62 12.35 17.49 -1.18
CA ILE A 62 13.72 17.91 -0.83
C ILE A 62 13.84 19.44 -0.73
N PHE A 63 13.05 20.18 -1.52
CA PHE A 63 13.10 21.65 -1.57
C PHE A 63 12.22 22.35 -0.52
N GLY A 64 11.49 21.63 0.30
CA GLY A 64 10.79 22.14 1.48
C GLY A 64 9.41 22.79 1.21
N HIS A 65 9.10 23.23 0.00
CA HIS A 65 7.80 23.84 -0.35
C HIS A 65 6.82 22.79 -0.94
N ILE A 66 6.51 21.76 -0.17
CA ILE A 66 5.85 20.55 -0.68
C ILE A 66 4.50 20.84 -1.35
N ARG A 67 3.64 21.67 -0.74
CA ARG A 67 2.32 22.00 -1.30
C ARG A 67 2.44 22.71 -2.65
N ALA A 68 3.25 23.77 -2.72
CA ALA A 68 3.48 24.50 -3.95
C ALA A 68 4.15 23.63 -5.02
N GLY A 69 5.12 22.80 -4.60
CA GLY A 69 5.81 21.88 -5.50
C GLY A 69 4.90 20.79 -6.08
N VAL A 70 4.00 20.19 -5.28
CA VAL A 70 3.01 19.23 -5.80
C VAL A 70 2.08 19.90 -6.82
N LEU A 71 1.60 21.11 -6.55
CA LEU A 71 0.81 21.86 -7.52
C LEU A 71 1.60 22.16 -8.80
N ALA A 72 2.88 22.52 -8.67
CA ALA A 72 3.77 22.74 -9.82
C ALA A 72 3.99 21.46 -10.63
N VAL A 73 4.16 20.29 -9.96
CA VAL A 73 4.26 18.98 -10.65
C VAL A 73 2.99 18.70 -11.45
N LEU A 74 1.81 18.88 -10.85
CA LEU A 74 0.54 18.64 -11.54
C LEU A 74 0.33 19.62 -12.69
N ALA A 75 0.63 20.91 -12.48
CA ALA A 75 0.56 21.91 -13.54
C ALA A 75 1.52 21.59 -14.70
N SER A 76 2.76 21.19 -14.38
CA SER A 76 3.73 20.76 -15.39
C SER A 76 3.26 19.51 -16.14
N ALA A 77 2.65 18.55 -15.45
CA ALA A 77 2.07 17.37 -16.07
C ALA A 77 0.90 17.72 -17.01
N VAL A 78 0.09 18.73 -16.65
CA VAL A 78 -0.97 19.26 -17.53
C VAL A 78 -0.35 19.93 -18.77
N LEU A 79 0.63 20.78 -18.59
CA LEU A 79 1.28 21.47 -19.72
C LEU A 79 1.98 20.49 -20.67
N LEU A 80 2.75 19.55 -20.12
CA LEU A 80 3.44 18.52 -20.90
C LEU A 80 2.46 17.53 -21.56
N GLY A 81 1.37 17.21 -20.91
CA GLY A 81 0.30 16.37 -21.45
C GLY A 81 -0.38 17.00 -22.66
N GLY A 82 -0.61 18.32 -22.66
CA GLY A 82 -1.11 19.07 -23.81
C GLY A 82 -2.27 18.39 -24.56
N GLY A 83 -2.09 18.20 -25.88
CA GLY A 83 -3.08 17.52 -26.74
C GLY A 83 -3.29 16.03 -26.41
N ASP A 84 -2.41 15.39 -25.62
CA ASP A 84 -2.53 13.98 -25.26
C ASP A 84 -3.74 13.72 -24.34
N PHE A 85 -4.26 14.75 -23.65
CA PHE A 85 -5.53 14.66 -22.91
C PHE A 85 -6.70 14.22 -23.78
N LEU A 86 -6.79 14.76 -25.00
CA LEU A 86 -7.84 14.40 -25.94
C LEU A 86 -7.67 12.96 -26.44
N LEU A 87 -6.44 12.53 -26.66
CA LEU A 87 -6.14 11.16 -27.10
C LEU A 87 -6.49 10.13 -26.02
N VAL A 88 -6.11 10.39 -24.77
CA VAL A 88 -6.48 9.55 -23.62
C VAL A 88 -8.00 9.49 -23.45
N ARG A 89 -8.68 10.66 -23.50
CA ARG A 89 -10.15 10.73 -23.46
C ARG A 89 -10.78 9.91 -24.58
N ASN A 90 -10.34 10.08 -25.81
CA ASN A 90 -10.92 9.39 -26.95
C ASN A 90 -10.75 7.88 -26.83
N ARG A 91 -9.58 7.40 -26.38
CA ARG A 91 -9.34 5.97 -26.09
C ARG A 91 -10.27 5.45 -24.98
N ALA A 92 -10.45 6.22 -23.89
CA ALA A 92 -11.39 5.86 -22.81
C ALA A 92 -12.83 5.79 -23.32
N LEU A 93 -13.27 6.77 -24.13
CA LEU A 93 -14.59 6.77 -24.77
C LEU A 93 -14.79 5.60 -25.72
N ASP A 94 -13.77 5.21 -26.47
CA ASP A 94 -13.83 4.04 -27.36
C ASP A 94 -13.95 2.72 -26.57
N ILE A 95 -13.26 2.60 -25.44
CA ILE A 95 -13.44 1.46 -24.53
C ILE A 95 -14.88 1.45 -24.01
N LEU A 96 -15.41 2.60 -23.56
CA LEU A 96 -16.78 2.72 -23.06
C LEU A 96 -17.81 2.38 -24.13
N LYS A 97 -17.67 2.91 -25.36
CA LYS A 97 -18.55 2.57 -26.51
C LYS A 97 -18.54 1.06 -26.80
N ARG A 98 -17.37 0.41 -26.71
CA ARG A 98 -17.27 -1.04 -26.88
C ARG A 98 -17.91 -1.79 -25.70
N ALA A 99 -17.79 -1.28 -24.47
CA ALA A 99 -18.42 -1.86 -23.29
C ALA A 99 -19.96 -1.84 -23.38
N ILE A 100 -20.56 -0.79 -23.93
CA ILE A 100 -22.02 -0.69 -24.14
C ILE A 100 -22.52 -1.74 -25.17
N ARG A 101 -21.66 -2.18 -26.07
CA ARG A 101 -21.99 -3.17 -27.12
C ARG A 101 -21.64 -4.61 -26.74
N LEU A 102 -21.34 -4.88 -25.48
CA LEU A 102 -21.01 -6.22 -25.01
C LEU A 102 -22.24 -7.15 -25.07
N PRO A 103 -22.02 -8.47 -25.33
CA PRO A 103 -23.03 -9.49 -25.11
C PRO A 103 -23.58 -9.42 -23.69
N ARG A 104 -24.86 -9.74 -23.48
CA ARG A 104 -25.54 -9.62 -22.18
C ARG A 104 -24.75 -10.23 -21.02
N SER A 105 -24.18 -11.42 -21.18
CA SER A 105 -23.41 -12.08 -20.12
C SER A 105 -22.13 -11.32 -19.74
N GLU A 106 -21.43 -10.73 -20.71
CA GLU A 106 -20.24 -9.92 -20.47
C GLU A 106 -20.62 -8.55 -19.90
N ALA A 107 -21.71 -7.95 -20.38
CA ALA A 107 -22.25 -6.70 -19.86
C ALA A 107 -22.65 -6.83 -18.38
N THR A 108 -23.29 -7.95 -18.00
CA THR A 108 -23.63 -8.23 -16.59
C THR A 108 -22.38 -8.33 -15.72
N LEU A 109 -21.35 -9.09 -16.14
CA LEU A 109 -20.12 -9.25 -15.37
C LEU A 109 -19.35 -7.93 -15.27
N SER A 110 -19.19 -7.19 -16.37
CA SER A 110 -18.52 -5.88 -16.36
C SER A 110 -19.29 -4.87 -15.53
N GLY A 111 -20.62 -4.84 -15.63
CA GLY A 111 -21.49 -3.99 -14.81
C GLY A 111 -21.33 -4.30 -13.32
N PHE A 112 -21.24 -5.58 -12.95
CA PHE A 112 -21.01 -5.97 -11.57
C PHE A 112 -19.62 -5.54 -11.06
N VAL A 113 -18.56 -5.72 -11.85
CA VAL A 113 -17.22 -5.19 -11.53
C VAL A 113 -17.27 -3.67 -11.34
N CYS A 114 -17.92 -2.93 -12.24
CA CYS A 114 -18.07 -1.47 -12.11
C CYS A 114 -18.84 -1.08 -10.85
N ALA A 115 -19.92 -1.80 -10.51
CA ALA A 115 -20.71 -1.54 -9.30
C ALA A 115 -19.87 -1.75 -8.02
N VAL A 116 -19.10 -2.84 -7.96
CA VAL A 116 -18.20 -3.11 -6.81
C VAL A 116 -17.11 -2.04 -6.74
N LEU A 117 -16.49 -1.66 -7.85
CA LEU A 117 -15.50 -0.58 -7.88
C LEU A 117 -16.07 0.76 -7.41
N LEU A 118 -17.31 1.08 -7.80
CA LEU A 118 -17.99 2.30 -7.34
C LEU A 118 -18.23 2.28 -5.82
N LEU A 119 -18.72 1.16 -5.28
CA LEU A 119 -18.91 0.99 -3.83
C LEU A 119 -17.60 1.13 -3.08
N GLN A 120 -16.53 0.48 -3.56
CA GLN A 120 -15.19 0.61 -2.98
C GLN A 120 -14.66 2.05 -3.07
N GLY A 121 -14.87 2.73 -4.19
CA GLY A 121 -14.51 4.13 -4.36
C GLY A 121 -15.21 5.04 -3.36
N LEU A 122 -16.52 4.84 -3.14
CA LEU A 122 -17.26 5.57 -2.11
C LEU A 122 -16.70 5.25 -0.71
N SER A 123 -16.44 3.99 -0.38
CA SER A 123 -15.83 3.59 0.89
C SER A 123 -14.47 4.26 1.11
N ALA A 124 -13.66 4.38 0.05
CA ALA A 124 -12.34 5.03 0.12
C ALA A 124 -12.43 6.54 0.42
N THR A 125 -13.61 7.17 0.30
CA THR A 125 -13.80 8.58 0.70
C THR A 125 -14.14 8.77 2.17
N ALA A 126 -14.31 7.71 2.97
CA ALA A 126 -14.51 7.81 4.41
C ALA A 126 -13.22 8.24 5.13
N PRO A 127 -13.32 8.76 6.38
CA PRO A 127 -12.15 9.03 7.20
C PRO A 127 -11.31 7.76 7.45
N LEU A 128 -10.01 7.94 7.65
CA LEU A 128 -9.06 6.85 7.88
C LEU A 128 -9.33 6.13 9.21
N THR A 129 -9.37 4.81 9.16
CA THR A 129 -9.50 3.96 10.35
C THR A 129 -8.58 2.75 10.31
N GLY A 130 -7.86 2.51 9.22
CA GLY A 130 -6.90 1.41 9.10
C GLY A 130 -5.72 1.58 10.05
N SER A 131 -5.36 0.55 10.81
CA SER A 131 -4.27 0.60 11.79
C SER A 131 -2.96 1.05 11.15
N ASP A 132 -2.51 0.40 10.08
CA ASP A 132 -1.26 0.75 9.38
C ASP A 132 -1.33 2.18 8.78
N ALA A 133 -2.51 2.61 8.30
CA ALA A 133 -2.72 3.96 7.81
C ALA A 133 -2.47 5.01 8.90
N LEU A 134 -3.09 4.82 10.07
CA LEU A 134 -3.01 5.76 11.20
C LEU A 134 -1.65 5.71 11.90
N HIS A 135 -0.94 4.58 11.80
CA HIS A 135 0.37 4.40 12.42
C HIS A 135 1.48 5.05 11.58
N TYR A 136 1.63 4.67 10.31
CA TYR A 136 2.78 5.13 9.51
C TYR A 136 2.47 5.49 8.05
N HIS A 137 1.55 4.80 7.35
CA HIS A 137 1.35 5.06 5.91
C HIS A 137 0.91 6.50 5.64
N PHE A 138 0.03 7.07 6.47
CA PHE A 138 -0.41 8.47 6.37
C PHE A 138 0.34 9.38 7.34
N THR A 139 0.75 8.86 8.51
CA THR A 139 1.46 9.66 9.52
C THR A 139 2.82 10.13 9.04
N ALA A 140 3.63 9.26 8.41
CA ALA A 140 4.94 9.67 7.89
C ALA A 140 4.84 10.75 6.79
N PRO A 141 4.00 10.64 5.75
CA PRO A 141 3.77 11.74 4.81
C PRO A 141 3.20 13.01 5.45
N LEU A 142 2.33 12.88 6.47
CA LEU A 142 1.79 14.03 7.20
C LEU A 142 2.89 14.77 7.97
N LEU A 143 3.78 14.05 8.66
CA LEU A 143 4.94 14.64 9.35
C LEU A 143 5.88 15.31 8.33
N THR A 144 6.16 14.66 7.20
CA THR A 144 6.93 15.27 6.11
C THR A 144 6.30 16.59 5.63
N LEU A 145 4.97 16.64 5.51
CA LEU A 145 4.25 17.86 5.11
C LEU A 145 4.28 18.97 6.16
N ARG A 146 4.31 18.62 7.46
CA ARG A 146 4.31 19.56 8.60
C ARG A 146 5.72 20.03 8.97
N GLU A 147 6.65 19.11 9.05
CA GLU A 147 7.98 19.31 9.63
C GLU A 147 9.09 19.39 8.57
N GLY A 148 8.78 19.05 7.30
CA GLY A 148 9.75 19.03 6.20
C GLY A 148 10.33 17.63 5.97
N PHE A 149 11.22 17.54 4.99
CA PHE A 149 11.84 16.28 4.57
C PHE A 149 13.16 16.06 5.33
N HIS A 150 13.11 15.29 6.39
CA HIS A 150 14.25 14.96 7.24
C HIS A 150 14.14 13.51 7.77
N PRO A 151 15.26 12.91 8.25
CA PRO A 151 15.20 11.59 8.87
C PRO A 151 14.41 11.63 10.17
N ASP A 152 13.37 10.81 10.28
CA ASP A 152 12.61 10.64 11.50
C ASP A 152 12.91 9.27 12.13
N PHE A 153 13.82 9.28 13.11
CA PHE A 153 14.20 8.08 13.86
C PHE A 153 13.15 7.68 14.91
N PHE A 154 12.18 8.53 15.21
CA PHE A 154 11.08 8.18 16.13
C PHE A 154 10.03 7.31 15.45
N LEU A 155 9.90 7.36 14.12
CA LEU A 155 9.00 6.51 13.36
C LEU A 155 9.81 5.55 12.47
N SER A 156 9.98 4.30 12.91
CA SER A 156 10.84 3.30 12.25
C SER A 156 10.48 3.08 10.78
N HIS A 157 9.19 3.14 10.44
CA HIS A 157 8.67 2.91 9.09
C HIS A 157 8.99 4.04 8.09
N SER A 158 9.48 5.21 8.54
CA SER A 158 9.87 6.31 7.65
C SER A 158 11.02 5.94 6.70
N PHE A 159 11.80 4.92 7.05
CA PHE A 159 12.92 4.41 6.24
C PHE A 159 12.54 3.26 5.29
N PHE A 160 11.34 2.67 5.42
CA PHE A 160 10.96 1.48 4.65
C PHE A 160 10.45 1.83 3.26
N CYS A 161 11.35 2.12 2.33
CA CYS A 161 11.08 2.54 0.95
C CYS A 161 10.09 3.71 0.89
N GLY A 162 9.01 3.60 0.12
CA GLY A 162 7.88 4.52 0.23
C GLY A 162 7.55 5.30 -1.03
N GLN A 163 7.94 4.82 -2.24
CA GLN A 163 7.65 5.56 -3.47
C GLN A 163 6.15 5.80 -3.64
N SER A 164 5.31 4.78 -3.54
CA SER A 164 3.86 4.99 -3.64
C SER A 164 3.25 5.74 -2.46
N HIS A 165 3.99 5.94 -1.33
CA HIS A 165 3.59 6.88 -0.28
C HIS A 165 3.66 8.34 -0.72
N LEU A 166 4.39 8.64 -1.81
CA LEU A 166 4.40 9.97 -2.40
C LEU A 166 3.04 10.36 -3.00
N LEU A 167 2.20 9.38 -3.38
CA LEU A 167 0.80 9.62 -3.74
C LEU A 167 -0.02 10.07 -2.52
N ILE A 168 0.25 9.51 -1.34
CA ILE A 168 -0.37 9.96 -0.09
C ILE A 168 0.07 11.39 0.20
N LEU A 169 1.37 11.67 0.12
CA LEU A 169 1.93 13.02 0.29
C LEU A 169 1.29 14.02 -0.67
N ALA A 170 1.14 13.65 -1.95
CA ALA A 170 0.50 14.47 -2.95
C ALA A 170 -0.97 14.78 -2.59
N GLY A 171 -1.75 13.76 -2.21
CA GLY A 171 -3.14 13.93 -1.78
C GLY A 171 -3.29 14.81 -0.53
N LEU A 172 -2.40 14.64 0.46
CA LEU A 172 -2.35 15.49 1.66
C LEU A 172 -1.93 16.93 1.32
N ALA A 173 -0.98 17.12 0.41
CA ALA A 173 -0.56 18.43 -0.07
C ALA A 173 -1.68 19.18 -0.79
N LEU A 174 -2.59 18.46 -1.49
CA LEU A 174 -3.83 18.97 -2.05
C LEU A 174 -4.91 19.28 -0.99
N GLY A 175 -4.60 19.11 0.29
CA GLY A 175 -5.46 19.46 1.42
C GLY A 175 -6.46 18.37 1.82
N SER A 176 -6.35 17.14 1.32
CA SER A 176 -7.36 16.11 1.59
C SER A 176 -6.80 14.70 1.76
N SER A 177 -7.00 14.13 2.96
CA SER A 177 -6.74 12.71 3.19
C SER A 177 -7.63 11.80 2.33
N ARG A 178 -8.83 12.27 1.97
CA ARG A 178 -9.75 11.52 1.10
C ARG A 178 -9.26 11.46 -0.35
N ILE A 179 -8.57 12.50 -0.84
CA ILE A 179 -7.88 12.43 -2.14
C ILE A 179 -6.73 11.43 -2.05
N ALA A 180 -5.96 11.45 -0.97
CA ALA A 180 -4.85 10.50 -0.77
C ALA A 180 -5.34 9.04 -0.74
N THR A 181 -6.41 8.72 -0.01
CA THR A 181 -7.03 7.37 -0.03
C THR A 181 -7.56 7.02 -1.41
N GLY A 182 -8.18 7.98 -2.12
CA GLY A 182 -8.64 7.81 -3.48
C GLY A 182 -7.52 7.50 -4.47
N LEU A 183 -6.35 8.13 -4.32
CA LEU A 183 -5.17 7.81 -5.14
C LEU A 183 -4.65 6.39 -4.86
N LEU A 184 -4.71 5.91 -3.63
CA LEU A 184 -4.39 4.51 -3.32
C LEU A 184 -5.44 3.54 -3.88
N PHE A 185 -6.73 3.88 -3.80
CA PHE A 185 -7.83 3.13 -4.40
C PHE A 185 -7.63 2.90 -5.90
N LEU A 186 -7.06 3.88 -6.64
CA LEU A 186 -6.74 3.70 -8.06
C LEU A 186 -5.81 2.51 -8.32
N GLY A 187 -4.88 2.20 -7.41
CA GLY A 187 -4.05 1.00 -7.50
C GLY A 187 -4.89 -0.27 -7.61
N GLY A 188 -5.98 -0.37 -6.84
CA GLY A 188 -6.95 -1.47 -6.92
C GLY A 188 -7.74 -1.48 -8.22
N VAL A 189 -8.22 -0.32 -8.68
CA VAL A 189 -8.90 -0.19 -9.97
C VAL A 189 -8.01 -0.66 -11.11
N PHE A 190 -6.80 -0.15 -11.17
CA PHE A 190 -5.85 -0.50 -12.24
C PHE A 190 -5.39 -1.96 -12.15
N SER A 191 -5.18 -2.51 -10.94
CA SER A 191 -4.88 -3.93 -10.75
C SER A 191 -6.01 -4.83 -11.25
N THR A 192 -7.27 -4.45 -10.97
CA THR A 192 -8.45 -5.18 -11.46
C THR A 192 -8.52 -5.19 -12.98
N LEU A 193 -8.31 -4.03 -13.62
CA LEU A 193 -8.30 -3.92 -15.07
C LEU A 193 -7.07 -4.59 -15.70
N ALA A 194 -5.91 -4.52 -15.06
CA ALA A 194 -4.71 -5.22 -15.51
C ALA A 194 -4.86 -6.74 -15.42
N SER A 195 -5.52 -7.26 -14.37
CA SER A 195 -5.82 -8.70 -14.26
C SER A 195 -6.75 -9.17 -15.38
N PHE A 196 -7.76 -8.35 -15.75
CA PHE A 196 -8.57 -8.60 -16.94
C PHE A 196 -7.73 -8.64 -18.21
N CYS A 197 -6.87 -7.66 -18.44
CA CYS A 197 -6.02 -7.60 -19.63
C CYS A 197 -5.03 -8.78 -19.71
N LEU A 198 -4.45 -9.17 -18.58
CA LEU A 198 -3.57 -10.34 -18.49
C LEU A 198 -4.35 -11.63 -18.84
N ALA A 199 -5.51 -11.80 -18.23
CA ALA A 199 -6.37 -12.96 -18.46
C ALA A 199 -6.80 -13.06 -19.95
N ARG A 200 -7.00 -11.93 -20.63
CA ARG A 200 -7.31 -11.88 -22.07
C ARG A 200 -6.24 -12.51 -22.97
N GLN A 201 -5.05 -12.71 -22.45
CA GLN A 201 -3.98 -13.38 -23.21
C GLN A 201 -4.10 -14.92 -23.21
N TRP A 202 -4.91 -15.48 -22.31
CA TRP A 202 -5.08 -16.93 -22.14
C TRP A 202 -6.52 -17.41 -22.37
N MET A 203 -7.50 -16.52 -22.23
CA MET A 203 -8.91 -16.89 -22.24
C MET A 203 -9.79 -15.83 -22.91
N ASP A 204 -11.05 -16.18 -23.14
CA ASP A 204 -12.03 -15.28 -23.72
C ASP A 204 -12.40 -14.12 -22.76
N ARG A 205 -13.18 -13.17 -23.26
CA ARG A 205 -13.54 -11.96 -22.52
C ARG A 205 -14.40 -12.26 -21.30
N ARG A 206 -15.30 -13.22 -21.39
CA ARG A 206 -16.19 -13.60 -20.27
C ARG A 206 -15.38 -14.11 -19.08
N TRP A 207 -14.46 -15.04 -19.32
CA TRP A 207 -13.58 -15.58 -18.26
C TRP A 207 -12.64 -14.52 -17.70
N SER A 208 -12.19 -13.59 -18.54
CA SER A 208 -11.34 -12.48 -18.08
C SER A 208 -12.08 -11.54 -17.12
N TRP A 209 -13.38 -11.29 -17.32
CA TRP A 209 -14.20 -10.57 -16.35
C TRP A 209 -14.40 -11.36 -15.05
N ILE A 210 -14.50 -12.68 -15.12
CA ILE A 210 -14.56 -13.53 -13.92
C ILE A 210 -13.25 -13.42 -13.13
N VAL A 211 -12.07 -13.42 -13.80
CA VAL A 211 -10.77 -13.19 -13.14
C VAL A 211 -10.74 -11.84 -12.42
N ALA A 212 -11.14 -10.76 -13.11
CA ALA A 212 -11.20 -9.42 -12.53
C ALA A 212 -12.15 -9.36 -11.31
N LEU A 213 -13.30 -10.02 -11.40
CA LEU A 213 -14.28 -10.09 -10.32
C LEU A 213 -13.77 -10.88 -9.13
N VAL A 214 -13.20 -12.05 -9.36
CA VAL A 214 -12.59 -12.88 -8.30
C VAL A 214 -11.48 -12.12 -7.57
N PHE A 215 -10.61 -11.44 -8.30
CA PHE A 215 -9.59 -10.57 -7.71
C PHE A 215 -10.24 -9.50 -6.83
N LEU A 216 -11.22 -8.77 -7.37
CA LEU A 216 -11.83 -7.61 -6.72
C LEU A 216 -12.57 -7.96 -5.42
N VAL A 217 -13.26 -9.11 -5.37
CA VAL A 217 -14.00 -9.54 -4.18
C VAL A 217 -13.17 -10.36 -3.19
N THR A 218 -11.87 -10.51 -3.44
CA THR A 218 -10.96 -11.18 -2.52
C THR A 218 -10.76 -10.33 -1.26
N PRO A 219 -10.88 -10.90 -0.03
CA PRO A 219 -10.86 -10.15 1.21
C PRO A 219 -9.68 -9.20 1.39
N VAL A 220 -8.45 -9.64 1.17
CA VAL A 220 -7.26 -8.79 1.27
C VAL A 220 -7.28 -7.65 0.25
N VAL A 221 -7.92 -7.82 -0.90
CA VAL A 221 -8.02 -6.80 -1.96
C VAL A 221 -9.00 -5.70 -1.54
N PHE A 222 -10.25 -6.06 -1.19
CA PHE A 222 -11.22 -5.05 -0.80
C PHE A 222 -10.84 -4.35 0.52
N TRP A 223 -10.17 -5.07 1.43
CA TRP A 223 -9.60 -4.47 2.64
C TRP A 223 -8.58 -3.37 2.29
N GLN A 224 -7.69 -3.61 1.32
CA GLN A 224 -6.70 -2.60 0.91
C GLN A 224 -7.30 -1.47 0.07
N MET A 225 -8.34 -1.73 -0.70
CA MET A 225 -8.94 -0.70 -1.55
C MET A 225 -9.63 0.42 -0.76
N SER A 226 -10.11 0.13 0.46
CA SER A 226 -10.86 1.11 1.21
C SER A 226 -10.00 2.00 2.12
N LEU A 227 -9.45 1.49 3.22
CA LEU A 227 -8.93 2.37 4.27
C LEU A 227 -7.62 1.90 4.92
N SER A 228 -6.96 0.88 4.37
CA SER A 228 -5.73 0.35 4.96
C SER A 228 -4.53 1.28 4.80
N GLY A 229 -4.55 2.13 3.80
CA GLY A 229 -3.42 2.99 3.44
C GLY A 229 -2.24 2.27 2.80
N ALA A 230 -2.30 0.95 2.65
CA ALA A 230 -1.20 0.16 2.12
C ALA A 230 -1.07 0.29 0.59
N PRO A 231 0.15 0.43 0.04
CA PRO A 231 0.37 0.63 -1.38
C PRO A 231 0.51 -0.67 -2.19
N ASP A 232 0.22 -1.85 -1.61
CA ASP A 232 0.49 -3.14 -2.26
C ASP A 232 -0.32 -3.34 -3.55
N LEU A 233 -1.48 -2.69 -3.70
CA LEU A 233 -2.28 -2.72 -4.92
C LEU A 233 -1.59 -1.97 -6.08
N TRP A 234 -0.82 -0.92 -5.81
CA TRP A 234 0.03 -0.30 -6.83
C TRP A 234 1.13 -1.25 -7.30
N MET A 235 1.76 -1.97 -6.35
CA MET A 235 2.74 -3.01 -6.70
C MET A 235 2.10 -4.12 -7.55
N ALA A 236 0.86 -4.54 -7.22
CA ALA A 236 0.10 -5.53 -7.99
C ALA A 236 -0.20 -5.05 -9.41
N PHE A 237 -0.56 -3.78 -9.56
CA PHE A 237 -0.76 -3.15 -10.86
C PHE A 237 0.53 -3.14 -11.69
N PHE A 238 1.63 -2.64 -11.13
CA PHE A 238 2.91 -2.57 -11.83
C PHE A 238 3.45 -3.96 -12.16
N ALA A 239 3.31 -4.96 -11.28
CA ALA A 239 3.77 -6.33 -11.53
C ALA A 239 2.97 -6.98 -12.66
N THR A 240 1.65 -6.83 -12.65
CA THR A 240 0.77 -7.37 -13.70
C THR A 240 1.05 -6.71 -15.05
N MET A 241 1.18 -5.38 -15.06
CA MET A 241 1.58 -4.64 -16.28
C MET A 241 2.99 -5.01 -16.73
N GLY A 242 3.92 -5.26 -15.79
CA GLY A 242 5.26 -5.76 -16.09
C GLY A 242 5.23 -7.04 -16.92
N VAL A 243 4.43 -8.03 -16.50
CA VAL A 243 4.24 -9.28 -17.26
C VAL A 243 3.65 -9.02 -18.65
N ILE A 244 2.62 -8.16 -18.74
CA ILE A 244 1.99 -7.80 -20.02
C ILE A 244 3.03 -7.15 -20.96
N VAL A 245 3.77 -6.16 -20.46
CA VAL A 245 4.76 -5.41 -21.26
C VAL A 245 5.94 -6.30 -21.69
N ILE A 246 6.45 -7.16 -20.80
CA ILE A 246 7.48 -8.15 -21.14
C ILE A 246 7.00 -9.01 -22.30
N THR A 247 5.77 -9.51 -22.23
CA THR A 247 5.18 -10.36 -23.28
C THR A 247 5.05 -9.64 -24.61
N ARG A 248 4.62 -8.38 -24.61
CA ARG A 248 4.38 -7.59 -25.81
C ARG A 248 5.66 -7.09 -26.48
N PHE A 249 6.72 -6.80 -25.69
CA PHE A 249 7.91 -6.12 -26.18
C PHE A 249 9.14 -7.02 -26.34
N ARG A 250 9.08 -8.28 -25.90
CA ARG A 250 10.24 -9.18 -25.97
C ARG A 250 10.83 -9.32 -27.38
N ASP A 251 9.98 -9.41 -28.39
CA ASP A 251 10.37 -9.68 -29.78
C ASP A 251 10.61 -8.39 -30.60
N LEU A 252 10.35 -7.21 -30.01
CA LEU A 252 10.59 -5.95 -30.68
C LEU A 252 12.10 -5.70 -30.85
N PRO A 253 12.55 -5.22 -32.03
CA PRO A 253 13.98 -5.03 -32.30
C PRO A 253 14.61 -3.93 -31.49
N ARG A 254 13.84 -2.91 -31.09
CA ARG A 254 14.31 -1.70 -30.40
C ARG A 254 14.62 -1.98 -28.94
N SER A 255 15.91 -2.06 -28.61
CA SER A 255 16.38 -2.40 -27.25
C SER A 255 15.99 -1.39 -26.17
N SER A 256 15.89 -0.10 -26.51
CA SER A 256 15.52 0.96 -25.57
C SER A 256 14.10 0.82 -24.99
N LEU A 257 13.22 0.05 -25.62
CA LEU A 257 11.87 -0.21 -25.09
C LEU A 257 11.89 -1.05 -23.81
N ALA A 258 12.98 -1.72 -23.51
CA ALA A 258 13.19 -2.45 -22.26
C ALA A 258 13.19 -1.56 -21.02
N ILE A 259 13.37 -0.23 -21.18
CA ILE A 259 13.26 0.73 -20.09
C ILE A 259 11.84 0.74 -19.48
N LEU A 260 10.80 0.40 -20.26
CA LEU A 260 9.41 0.44 -19.80
C LEU A 260 9.11 -0.67 -18.76
N PRO A 261 9.34 -1.97 -19.03
CA PRO A 261 9.19 -3.00 -18.01
C PRO A 261 10.18 -2.79 -16.85
N GLY A 262 11.36 -2.21 -17.12
CA GLY A 262 12.31 -1.82 -16.10
C GLY A 262 11.73 -0.76 -15.14
N ALA A 263 11.11 0.30 -15.67
CA ALA A 263 10.49 1.34 -14.86
C ALA A 263 9.37 0.79 -13.94
N LEU A 264 8.56 -0.15 -14.45
CA LEU A 264 7.56 -0.84 -13.64
C LEU A 264 8.21 -1.65 -12.50
N ALA A 265 9.29 -2.38 -12.78
CA ALA A 265 10.04 -3.11 -11.76
C ALA A 265 10.67 -2.17 -10.73
N GLY A 266 11.23 -1.05 -11.16
CA GLY A 266 11.78 -0.02 -10.28
C GLY A 266 10.74 0.58 -9.34
N ALA A 267 9.57 0.94 -9.85
CA ALA A 267 8.47 1.46 -9.04
C ALA A 267 8.02 0.47 -7.95
N ILE A 268 7.98 -0.83 -8.27
CA ILE A 268 7.69 -1.88 -7.30
C ILE A 268 8.78 -1.91 -6.22
N ALA A 269 10.05 -1.94 -6.59
CA ALA A 269 11.17 -1.97 -5.66
C ALA A 269 11.18 -0.73 -4.75
N GLY A 270 10.95 0.47 -5.31
CA GLY A 270 10.90 1.72 -4.56
C GLY A 270 9.72 1.82 -3.59
N THR A 271 8.69 1.00 -3.74
CA THR A 271 7.49 1.05 -2.89
C THR A 271 7.71 0.38 -1.52
N LYS A 272 8.27 -0.83 -1.51
CA LYS A 272 8.57 -1.60 -0.28
C LYS A 272 9.80 -2.49 -0.50
N TYR A 273 10.50 -2.88 0.56
CA TYR A 273 11.61 -3.84 0.46
C TYR A 273 11.18 -5.20 -0.12
N THR A 274 10.00 -5.69 0.21
CA THR A 274 9.44 -6.91 -0.41
C THR A 274 9.22 -6.74 -1.92
N GLY A 275 9.06 -5.51 -2.40
CA GLY A 275 9.01 -5.17 -3.81
C GLY A 275 10.30 -5.47 -4.57
N CYS A 276 11.47 -5.45 -3.90
CA CYS A 276 12.73 -5.87 -4.52
C CYS A 276 12.68 -7.31 -5.01
N ILE A 277 12.01 -8.20 -4.26
CA ILE A 277 11.84 -9.62 -4.64
C ILE A 277 10.98 -9.73 -5.90
N VAL A 278 9.89 -8.98 -5.97
CA VAL A 278 9.00 -8.95 -7.14
C VAL A 278 9.70 -8.34 -8.35
N ALA A 279 10.45 -7.25 -8.15
CA ALA A 279 11.24 -6.60 -9.20
C ALA A 279 12.33 -7.52 -9.74
N LEU A 280 13.04 -8.23 -8.87
CA LEU A 280 14.02 -9.24 -9.25
C LEU A 280 13.37 -10.39 -10.03
N SER A 281 12.18 -10.84 -9.62
CA SER A 281 11.42 -11.87 -10.32
C SER A 281 11.03 -11.41 -11.74
N LEU A 282 10.64 -10.14 -11.89
CA LEU A 282 10.40 -9.53 -13.22
C LEU A 282 11.67 -9.44 -14.06
N ALA A 283 12.80 -9.09 -13.45
CA ALA A 283 14.10 -9.04 -14.13
C ALA A 283 14.51 -10.43 -14.63
N VAL A 284 14.36 -11.47 -13.80
CA VAL A 284 14.62 -12.86 -14.18
C VAL A 284 13.69 -13.29 -15.34
N ALA A 285 12.39 -13.00 -15.22
CA ALA A 285 11.41 -13.31 -16.26
C ALA A 285 11.74 -12.59 -17.58
N TYR A 286 12.15 -11.32 -17.49
CA TYR A 286 12.56 -10.52 -18.63
C TYR A 286 13.80 -11.11 -19.30
N PHE A 287 14.90 -11.33 -18.53
CA PHE A 287 16.14 -11.90 -19.04
C PHE A 287 15.92 -13.27 -19.69
N TRP A 288 15.15 -14.14 -19.03
CA TRP A 288 14.80 -15.46 -19.56
C TRP A 288 14.04 -15.39 -20.90
N SER A 289 13.13 -14.41 -21.01
CA SER A 289 12.29 -14.24 -22.20
C SER A 289 13.05 -13.61 -23.38
N VAL A 290 14.00 -12.73 -23.12
CA VAL A 290 14.62 -11.85 -24.13
C VAL A 290 16.05 -12.28 -24.49
N ARG A 291 16.82 -12.82 -23.54
CA ARG A 291 18.20 -13.32 -23.70
C ARG A 291 19.12 -12.32 -24.41
N SER A 292 19.03 -11.03 -24.09
CA SER A 292 19.84 -9.95 -24.65
C SER A 292 20.41 -9.08 -23.56
N ILE A 293 21.73 -9.00 -23.46
CA ILE A 293 22.44 -8.17 -22.47
C ILE A 293 22.08 -6.70 -22.67
N VAL A 294 22.06 -6.20 -23.90
CA VAL A 294 21.75 -4.78 -24.19
C VAL A 294 20.34 -4.43 -23.72
N LYS A 295 19.34 -5.26 -24.03
CA LYS A 295 17.98 -5.05 -23.55
C LYS A 295 17.91 -5.13 -22.01
N SER A 296 18.68 -6.02 -21.37
CA SER A 296 18.73 -6.14 -19.91
C SER A 296 19.37 -4.91 -19.25
N LEU A 297 20.35 -4.27 -19.89
CA LEU A 297 20.90 -2.99 -19.42
C LEU A 297 19.86 -1.86 -19.48
N PHE A 298 19.07 -1.77 -20.55
CA PHE A 298 17.96 -0.81 -20.61
C PHE A 298 16.88 -1.10 -19.58
N PHE A 299 16.57 -2.36 -19.30
CA PHE A 299 15.68 -2.77 -18.21
C PHE A 299 16.22 -2.29 -16.86
N ALA A 300 17.50 -2.57 -16.58
CA ALA A 300 18.14 -2.12 -15.34
C ALA A 300 18.15 -0.58 -15.21
N ALA A 301 18.44 0.14 -16.30
CA ALA A 301 18.38 1.59 -16.33
C ALA A 301 16.98 2.12 -16.00
N GLY A 302 15.93 1.53 -16.57
CA GLY A 302 14.54 1.85 -16.25
C GLY A 302 14.23 1.59 -14.78
N SER A 303 14.70 0.47 -14.22
CA SER A 303 14.48 0.14 -12.81
C SER A 303 15.17 1.14 -11.87
N VAL A 304 16.39 1.52 -12.17
CA VAL A 304 17.13 2.53 -11.42
C VAL A 304 16.44 3.89 -11.49
N LEU A 305 16.10 4.36 -12.69
CA LEU A 305 15.47 5.67 -12.87
C LEU A 305 14.15 5.80 -12.12
N ALA A 306 13.35 4.74 -12.09
CA ALA A 306 12.04 4.77 -11.47
C ALA A 306 12.05 4.47 -9.96
N GLY A 307 13.03 3.71 -9.41
CA GLY A 307 12.91 3.16 -8.07
C GLY A 307 14.08 3.38 -7.12
N ILE A 308 15.20 3.98 -7.55
CA ILE A 308 16.40 4.12 -6.71
C ILE A 308 16.25 5.15 -5.57
N TRP A 309 15.36 6.12 -5.71
CA TRP A 309 15.28 7.33 -4.90
C TRP A 309 15.10 7.10 -3.40
N PRO A 310 14.22 6.19 -2.92
CA PRO A 310 14.13 5.89 -1.48
C PRO A 310 15.43 5.27 -0.92
N TYR A 311 16.14 4.51 -1.71
CA TYR A 311 17.41 3.90 -1.32
C TYR A 311 18.54 4.93 -1.22
N LEU A 312 18.59 5.90 -2.16
CA LEU A 312 19.52 7.02 -2.08
C LEU A 312 19.22 7.91 -0.87
N ARG A 313 17.95 8.16 -0.57
CA ARG A 313 17.53 8.86 0.64
C ARG A 313 18.09 8.16 1.89
N ASN A 314 17.86 6.87 2.02
CA ASN A 314 18.33 6.10 3.17
C ASN A 314 19.86 6.08 3.25
N LEU A 315 20.57 5.93 2.13
CA LEU A 315 22.03 6.00 2.07
C LEU A 315 22.54 7.35 2.58
N VAL A 316 21.93 8.45 2.16
CA VAL A 316 22.32 9.81 2.62
C VAL A 316 22.02 10.01 4.10
N TRP A 317 20.87 9.50 4.59
CA TRP A 317 20.44 9.73 5.97
C TRP A 317 21.12 8.82 6.99
N THR A 318 21.46 7.60 6.61
CA THR A 318 21.88 6.55 7.56
C THR A 318 23.17 5.85 7.17
N GLY A 319 23.69 6.07 5.96
CA GLY A 319 24.80 5.29 5.39
C GLY A 319 24.40 3.89 4.90
N ASP A 320 23.11 3.52 5.02
CA ASP A 320 22.57 2.21 4.64
C ASP A 320 21.39 2.38 3.67
N PRO A 321 21.53 2.00 2.40
CA PRO A 321 20.46 2.16 1.42
C PRO A 321 19.22 1.31 1.75
N VAL A 322 19.39 0.23 2.52
CA VAL A 322 18.32 -0.68 2.96
C VAL A 322 18.14 -0.67 4.48
N PHE A 323 18.35 0.49 5.10
CA PHE A 323 18.27 0.64 6.56
C PHE A 323 17.00 0.03 7.14
N PRO A 324 17.10 -0.73 8.24
CA PRO A 324 18.30 -0.98 9.06
C PRO A 324 19.05 -2.28 8.70
N PHE A 325 18.71 -2.96 7.61
CA PHE A 325 19.11 -4.35 7.39
C PHE A 325 20.61 -4.53 7.15
N LEU A 326 21.23 -3.70 6.32
CA LEU A 326 22.66 -3.78 6.08
C LEU A 326 23.43 -3.36 7.34
N THR A 327 23.03 -2.26 7.98
CA THR A 327 23.63 -1.80 9.23
C THR A 327 23.50 -2.84 10.34
N SER A 328 22.33 -3.48 10.49
CA SER A 328 22.14 -4.51 11.52
C SER A 328 23.00 -5.76 11.30
N HIS A 329 23.43 -6.01 10.07
CA HIS A 329 24.29 -7.14 9.74
C HIS A 329 25.77 -6.80 9.90
N LEU A 330 26.19 -5.62 9.44
CA LEU A 330 27.61 -5.20 9.45
C LEU A 330 28.03 -4.51 10.75
N PHE A 331 27.13 -3.76 11.39
CA PHE A 331 27.37 -2.92 12.56
C PHE A 331 26.18 -3.01 13.54
N PRO A 332 25.91 -4.19 14.14
CA PRO A 332 24.71 -4.43 14.95
C PRO A 332 24.59 -3.48 16.14
N GLU A 333 25.70 -2.99 16.68
CA GLU A 333 25.74 -2.03 17.80
C GLU A 333 25.18 -0.64 17.46
N ARG A 334 25.06 -0.31 16.17
CA ARG A 334 24.52 0.97 15.68
C ARG A 334 23.01 0.97 15.49
N VAL A 335 22.38 -0.20 15.56
CA VAL A 335 20.94 -0.35 15.39
C VAL A 335 20.29 -0.61 16.74
N ASN A 336 19.13 -0.02 16.97
CA ASN A 336 18.31 -0.36 18.12
C ASN A 336 17.82 -1.82 18.00
N ALA A 337 18.44 -2.70 18.78
CA ALA A 337 18.16 -4.14 18.73
C ALA A 337 16.71 -4.47 19.14
N PHE A 338 16.15 -3.70 20.09
CA PHE A 338 14.76 -3.88 20.53
C PHE A 338 13.77 -3.58 19.38
N ALA A 339 13.94 -2.44 18.71
CA ALA A 339 13.10 -2.07 17.56
C ALA A 339 13.22 -3.07 16.41
N LEU A 340 14.45 -3.56 16.14
CA LEU A 340 14.69 -4.57 15.11
C LEU A 340 14.02 -5.91 15.44
N ALA A 341 14.12 -6.36 16.69
CA ALA A 341 13.45 -7.58 17.14
C ALA A 341 11.91 -7.46 17.04
N SER A 342 11.36 -6.32 17.47
CA SER A 342 9.94 -6.03 17.33
C SER A 342 9.49 -6.05 15.87
N TYR A 343 10.23 -5.41 14.98
CA TYR A 343 9.93 -5.43 13.54
C TYR A 343 9.97 -6.85 12.96
N ARG A 344 10.98 -7.66 13.32
CA ARG A 344 11.09 -9.05 12.88
C ARG A 344 9.93 -9.90 13.38
N ALA A 345 9.54 -9.72 14.64
CA ALA A 345 8.39 -10.41 15.24
C ALA A 345 7.08 -10.04 14.50
N ASP A 346 6.84 -8.75 14.26
CA ASP A 346 5.66 -8.25 13.54
C ASP A 346 5.58 -8.79 12.10
N THR A 347 6.69 -8.89 11.42
CA THR A 347 6.73 -9.39 10.03
C THR A 347 6.85 -10.90 9.92
N GLY A 348 7.06 -11.61 11.04
CA GLY A 348 7.30 -13.05 11.07
C GLY A 348 8.60 -13.46 10.37
N ALA A 349 9.57 -12.51 10.24
CA ALA A 349 10.84 -12.74 9.54
C ALA A 349 11.76 -13.75 10.24
N GLU A 350 11.55 -14.00 11.54
CA GLU A 350 12.34 -14.98 12.32
C GLU A 350 11.82 -16.41 12.19
N THR A 351 10.64 -16.59 11.61
CA THR A 351 10.00 -17.89 11.50
C THR A 351 10.00 -18.39 10.06
N PHE A 352 11.16 -18.84 9.56
CA PHE A 352 11.15 -19.70 8.38
C PHE A 352 10.37 -20.99 8.71
N LYS A 353 9.12 -21.04 8.31
CA LYS A 353 8.20 -22.14 8.62
C LYS A 353 8.40 -23.36 7.71
N GLY A 354 9.57 -23.48 7.07
CA GLY A 354 9.94 -24.64 6.26
C GLY A 354 9.32 -24.68 4.87
N VAL A 355 9.64 -25.75 4.12
CA VAL A 355 9.20 -25.95 2.72
C VAL A 355 7.68 -25.91 2.58
N TRP A 356 6.93 -26.42 3.59
CA TRP A 356 5.47 -26.40 3.57
C TRP A 356 4.88 -24.99 3.55
N TYR A 357 5.52 -24.04 4.22
CA TYR A 357 5.10 -22.64 4.17
C TYR A 357 5.28 -22.03 2.78
N ILE A 358 6.39 -22.35 2.10
CA ILE A 358 6.61 -21.95 0.70
C ILE A 358 5.50 -22.49 -0.21
N VAL A 359 5.17 -23.79 -0.07
CA VAL A 359 4.10 -24.41 -0.87
C VAL A 359 2.76 -23.72 -0.61
N LYS A 360 2.41 -23.46 0.66
CA LYS A 360 1.19 -22.70 1.01
C LYS A 360 1.19 -21.32 0.37
N SER A 361 2.32 -20.61 0.39
CA SER A 361 2.44 -19.27 -0.16
C SER A 361 2.32 -19.24 -1.68
N ILE A 362 2.86 -20.23 -2.38
CA ILE A 362 2.68 -20.37 -3.83
C ILE A 362 1.19 -20.46 -4.19
N PHE A 363 0.42 -21.19 -3.40
CA PHE A 363 -1.01 -21.38 -3.65
C PHE A 363 -1.90 -20.38 -2.87
N PHE A 364 -1.33 -19.40 -2.18
CA PHE A 364 -2.08 -18.45 -1.33
C PHE A 364 -2.99 -19.14 -0.32
N ALA A 365 -2.59 -20.32 0.15
CA ALA A 365 -3.36 -21.20 1.03
C ALA A 365 -3.21 -20.84 2.51
N GLY A 366 -2.56 -19.73 2.84
CA GLY A 366 -2.34 -19.33 4.22
C GLY A 366 -3.57 -18.63 4.79
N ILE A 367 -4.21 -19.25 5.80
CA ILE A 367 -4.89 -18.51 6.86
C ILE A 367 -3.84 -18.41 7.95
N ASP A 368 -3.36 -17.20 8.23
CA ASP A 368 -2.56 -16.98 9.41
C ASP A 368 -3.50 -17.05 10.62
N LEU A 369 -3.47 -18.18 11.32
CA LEU A 369 -4.30 -18.38 12.51
C LEU A 369 -3.86 -17.51 13.69
N ALA A 370 -2.60 -17.05 13.69
CA ALA A 370 -2.11 -16.11 14.68
C ALA A 370 -2.66 -14.70 14.47
N HIS A 371 -3.00 -14.36 13.23
CA HIS A 371 -3.55 -13.06 12.85
C HIS A 371 -4.79 -13.27 11.97
N PRO A 372 -5.89 -13.80 12.51
CA PRO A 372 -7.10 -14.02 11.73
C PRO A 372 -7.71 -12.67 11.32
N GLY A 373 -7.89 -12.47 10.01
CA GLY A 373 -8.51 -11.25 9.52
C GLY A 373 -8.52 -11.13 8.00
N PHE A 374 -9.40 -10.27 7.48
CA PHE A 374 -9.53 -10.01 6.04
C PHE A 374 -8.22 -9.52 5.41
N TRP A 375 -7.37 -8.85 6.17
CA TRP A 375 -6.12 -8.27 5.72
C TRP A 375 -5.02 -9.29 5.34
N GLN A 376 -5.25 -10.58 5.59
CA GLN A 376 -4.35 -11.67 5.19
C GLN A 376 -5.02 -12.75 4.33
N TYR A 377 -6.32 -12.65 4.09
CA TYR A 377 -7.08 -13.73 3.49
C TYR A 377 -7.26 -13.58 1.98
N PHE A 378 -6.72 -14.52 1.21
CA PHE A 378 -6.83 -14.58 -0.26
C PHE A 378 -7.96 -15.49 -0.75
N GLY A 379 -8.59 -16.23 0.12
CA GLY A 379 -9.59 -17.23 -0.27
C GLY A 379 -9.00 -18.48 -0.91
N PRO A 380 -9.84 -19.49 -1.22
CA PRO A 380 -9.41 -20.79 -1.67
C PRO A 380 -9.16 -20.89 -3.20
N VAL A 381 -9.35 -19.82 -3.98
CA VAL A 381 -9.39 -19.91 -5.47
C VAL A 381 -8.10 -20.48 -6.04
N VAL A 382 -6.94 -19.98 -5.63
CA VAL A 382 -5.66 -20.45 -6.17
C VAL A 382 -5.38 -21.90 -5.75
N VAL A 383 -5.77 -22.31 -4.55
CA VAL A 383 -5.68 -23.71 -4.09
C VAL A 383 -6.61 -24.60 -4.89
N ALA A 384 -7.89 -24.22 -4.97
CA ALA A 384 -8.93 -25.03 -5.60
C ALA A 384 -8.67 -25.26 -7.10
N PHE A 385 -8.18 -24.23 -7.78
CA PHE A 385 -7.93 -24.29 -9.23
C PHE A 385 -6.45 -24.51 -9.60
N GLY A 386 -5.55 -24.56 -8.64
CA GLY A 386 -4.12 -24.82 -8.84
C GLY A 386 -3.82 -26.05 -9.70
N PRO A 387 -4.46 -27.22 -9.45
CA PRO A 387 -4.28 -28.41 -10.28
C PRO A 387 -4.57 -28.19 -11.77
N LEU A 388 -5.44 -27.24 -12.12
CA LEU A 388 -5.76 -26.92 -13.53
C LEU A 388 -4.60 -26.30 -14.30
N LEU A 389 -3.54 -25.86 -13.61
CA LEU A 389 -2.29 -25.46 -14.26
C LEU A 389 -1.69 -26.57 -15.14
N LEU A 390 -2.00 -27.82 -14.84
CA LEU A 390 -1.56 -28.99 -15.64
C LEU A 390 -2.24 -29.03 -17.02
N LEU A 391 -3.40 -28.40 -17.19
CA LEU A 391 -4.17 -28.36 -18.43
C LEU A 391 -3.74 -27.22 -19.38
N ILE A 392 -2.95 -26.26 -18.89
CA ILE A 392 -2.61 -25.06 -19.65
C ILE A 392 -1.42 -25.36 -20.58
N ARG A 393 -1.53 -24.90 -21.82
CA ARG A 393 -0.39 -24.89 -22.74
C ARG A 393 0.67 -23.91 -22.26
N ARG A 394 1.84 -24.44 -21.86
CA ARG A 394 2.94 -23.66 -21.24
C ARG A 394 3.81 -22.93 -22.26
N ASP A 395 3.56 -23.08 -23.54
CA ASP A 395 4.41 -22.55 -24.61
C ASP A 395 4.13 -21.09 -24.96
N THR A 396 3.12 -20.48 -24.35
CA THR A 396 2.80 -19.08 -24.64
C THR A 396 3.84 -18.15 -24.02
N PRO A 397 4.18 -17.05 -24.72
CA PRO A 397 5.10 -16.03 -24.18
C PRO A 397 4.68 -15.49 -22.81
N THR A 398 3.38 -15.26 -22.62
CA THR A 398 2.80 -14.75 -21.38
C THR A 398 3.02 -15.73 -20.23
N TRP A 399 2.90 -17.03 -20.47
CA TRP A 399 3.15 -18.04 -19.45
C TRP A 399 4.61 -18.07 -19.02
N ARG A 400 5.53 -17.92 -19.97
CA ARG A 400 6.98 -17.86 -19.69
C ARG A 400 7.38 -16.65 -18.86
N ALA A 401 6.64 -15.56 -18.95
CA ALA A 401 6.86 -14.37 -18.09
C ALA A 401 6.12 -14.48 -16.75
N ALA A 402 4.86 -14.90 -16.75
CA ALA A 402 3.99 -14.90 -15.57
C ALA A 402 4.45 -15.91 -14.51
N LEU A 403 4.82 -17.14 -14.90
CA LEU A 403 5.17 -18.21 -13.97
C LEU A 403 6.41 -17.88 -13.13
N PRO A 404 7.56 -17.45 -13.70
CA PRO A 404 8.71 -17.04 -12.90
C PRO A 404 8.39 -15.87 -11.94
N VAL A 405 7.63 -14.86 -12.41
CA VAL A 405 7.27 -13.72 -11.55
C VAL A 405 6.44 -14.19 -10.35
N TRP A 406 5.44 -15.03 -10.55
CA TRP A 406 4.64 -15.57 -9.45
C TRP A 406 5.48 -16.47 -8.54
N MET A 407 6.14 -17.51 -9.06
CA MET A 407 6.81 -18.52 -8.25
C MET A 407 8.01 -17.97 -7.48
N LEU A 408 8.88 -17.20 -8.14
CA LEU A 408 10.06 -16.63 -7.49
C LEU A 408 9.67 -15.60 -6.44
N SER A 409 8.64 -14.78 -6.70
CA SER A 409 8.12 -13.85 -5.70
C SER A 409 7.52 -14.59 -4.50
N ALA A 410 6.73 -15.65 -4.73
CA ALA A 410 6.14 -16.41 -3.65
C ALA A 410 7.22 -17.08 -2.78
N VAL A 411 8.23 -17.69 -3.38
CA VAL A 411 9.37 -18.29 -2.67
C VAL A 411 10.15 -17.23 -1.90
N GLY A 412 10.56 -16.14 -2.55
CA GLY A 412 11.39 -15.11 -1.94
C GLY A 412 10.68 -14.38 -0.80
N ILE A 413 9.41 -14.03 -0.97
CA ILE A 413 8.62 -13.38 0.09
C ILE A 413 8.42 -14.33 1.26
N SER A 414 8.11 -15.60 1.01
CA SER A 414 7.92 -16.60 2.07
C SER A 414 9.20 -16.90 2.85
N ALA A 415 10.36 -16.75 2.21
CA ALA A 415 11.66 -16.91 2.86
C ALA A 415 12.02 -15.70 3.77
N THR A 416 11.40 -14.54 3.55
CA THR A 416 11.75 -13.29 4.25
C THR A 416 10.66 -12.77 5.18
N SER A 417 9.42 -13.25 5.06
CA SER A 417 8.29 -12.78 5.87
C SER A 417 7.25 -13.86 6.08
N GLY A 418 6.64 -13.87 7.27
CA GLY A 418 5.47 -14.70 7.61
C GLY A 418 4.14 -14.08 7.20
N MET A 419 4.11 -12.86 6.68
CA MET A 419 2.87 -12.17 6.31
C MET A 419 2.41 -12.54 4.90
N THR A 420 1.31 -13.29 4.79
CA THR A 420 0.75 -13.73 3.50
C THR A 420 0.30 -12.55 2.63
N ARG A 421 -0.15 -11.45 3.21
CA ARG A 421 -0.58 -10.24 2.46
C ARG A 421 0.51 -9.67 1.54
N PHE A 422 1.79 -9.90 1.85
CA PHE A 422 2.89 -9.43 1.00
C PHE A 422 2.98 -10.15 -0.36
N LEU A 423 2.21 -11.22 -0.55
CA LEU A 423 2.03 -11.88 -1.85
C LEU A 423 1.05 -11.17 -2.78
N LEU A 424 0.32 -10.16 -2.27
CA LEU A 424 -0.69 -9.44 -3.05
C LEU A 424 -0.17 -8.89 -4.40
N PRO A 425 1.08 -8.40 -4.51
CA PRO A 425 1.61 -7.93 -5.79
C PRO A 425 1.58 -8.95 -6.94
N VAL A 426 1.64 -10.24 -6.63
CA VAL A 426 1.62 -11.31 -7.65
C VAL A 426 0.30 -12.08 -7.70
N PHE A 427 -0.64 -11.75 -6.83
CA PHE A 427 -1.94 -12.42 -6.76
C PHE A 427 -2.79 -12.28 -8.04
N PRO A 428 -2.86 -11.11 -8.74
CA PRO A 428 -3.57 -11.01 -10.02
C PRO A 428 -3.04 -12.00 -11.07
N ILE A 429 -1.71 -12.19 -11.08
CA ILE A 429 -1.02 -13.11 -11.99
C ILE A 429 -1.42 -14.55 -11.67
N ALA A 430 -1.41 -14.91 -10.38
CA ALA A 430 -1.77 -16.25 -9.92
C ALA A 430 -3.24 -16.59 -10.25
N VAL A 431 -4.18 -15.69 -9.94
CA VAL A 431 -5.62 -15.90 -10.22
C VAL A 431 -5.84 -16.05 -11.73
N ALA A 432 -5.26 -15.18 -12.55
CA ALA A 432 -5.40 -15.28 -14.00
C ALA A 432 -4.83 -16.61 -14.54
N ALA A 433 -3.68 -17.05 -14.00
CA ALA A 433 -3.04 -18.28 -14.41
C ALA A 433 -3.88 -19.53 -14.05
N VAL A 434 -4.32 -19.66 -12.79
CA VAL A 434 -5.07 -20.87 -12.38
C VAL A 434 -6.44 -20.96 -13.03
N LEU A 435 -7.13 -19.82 -13.22
CA LEU A 435 -8.44 -19.80 -13.86
C LEU A 435 -8.37 -20.02 -15.38
N ALA A 436 -7.20 -19.84 -16.01
CA ALA A 436 -7.01 -20.16 -17.44
C ALA A 436 -7.21 -21.65 -17.74
N GLY A 437 -7.11 -22.54 -16.75
CA GLY A 437 -7.39 -23.97 -16.91
C GLY A 437 -8.89 -24.31 -16.95
N VAL A 438 -9.77 -23.46 -16.38
CA VAL A 438 -11.21 -23.76 -16.29
C VAL A 438 -11.89 -23.92 -17.65
N PRO A 439 -11.67 -23.03 -18.64
CA PRO A 439 -12.22 -23.22 -19.99
C PRO A 439 -11.74 -24.51 -20.69
N GLN A 440 -10.61 -25.08 -20.26
CA GLN A 440 -10.03 -26.30 -20.84
C GLN A 440 -10.69 -27.59 -20.32
N LEU A 441 -11.50 -27.52 -19.28
CA LEU A 441 -12.19 -28.67 -18.71
C LEU A 441 -13.17 -29.28 -19.75
N ARG A 442 -13.04 -30.58 -20.00
CA ARG A 442 -13.91 -31.31 -20.96
C ARG A 442 -15.13 -31.93 -20.28
N LEU A 443 -14.99 -32.32 -19.02
CA LEU A 443 -16.06 -32.97 -18.25
C LEU A 443 -17.12 -31.96 -17.82
N GLY A 444 -18.40 -32.23 -18.13
CA GLY A 444 -19.52 -31.35 -17.75
C GLY A 444 -19.63 -31.16 -16.24
N LEU A 445 -19.44 -32.23 -15.45
CA LEU A 445 -19.44 -32.19 -14.00
C LEU A 445 -18.32 -31.28 -13.47
N ALA A 446 -17.10 -31.37 -13.99
CA ALA A 446 -15.99 -30.54 -13.55
C ALA A 446 -16.24 -29.05 -13.84
N ARG A 447 -16.84 -28.72 -14.99
CA ARG A 447 -17.27 -27.34 -15.30
C ARG A 447 -18.35 -26.85 -14.36
N PHE A 448 -19.35 -27.68 -14.06
CA PHE A 448 -20.42 -27.36 -13.14
C PHE A 448 -19.89 -27.11 -11.73
N VAL A 449 -19.04 -27.99 -11.19
CA VAL A 449 -18.39 -27.83 -9.89
C VAL A 449 -17.55 -26.56 -9.87
N SER A 450 -16.75 -26.29 -10.91
CA SER A 450 -15.93 -25.08 -11.01
C SER A 450 -16.80 -23.81 -11.02
N ALA A 451 -17.87 -23.81 -11.78
CA ALA A 451 -18.80 -22.67 -11.82
C ALA A 451 -19.49 -22.45 -10.45
N GLY A 452 -19.91 -23.54 -9.78
CA GLY A 452 -20.47 -23.48 -8.43
C GLY A 452 -19.49 -22.92 -7.41
N THR A 453 -18.24 -23.40 -7.42
CA THR A 453 -17.18 -22.93 -6.53
C THR A 453 -16.90 -21.45 -6.74
N LEU A 454 -16.75 -20.99 -8.01
CA LEU A 454 -16.53 -19.59 -8.32
C LEU A 454 -17.71 -18.71 -7.94
N SER A 455 -18.95 -19.17 -8.21
CA SER A 455 -20.16 -18.43 -7.83
C SER A 455 -20.26 -18.29 -6.30
N PHE A 456 -19.97 -19.35 -5.56
CA PHE A 456 -19.96 -19.33 -4.11
C PHE A 456 -18.88 -18.36 -3.58
N PHE A 457 -17.67 -18.40 -4.13
CA PHE A 457 -16.60 -17.49 -3.75
C PHE A 457 -16.94 -16.03 -4.04
N VAL A 458 -17.48 -15.74 -5.22
CA VAL A 458 -17.90 -14.39 -5.58
C VAL A 458 -19.03 -13.89 -4.68
N LEU A 459 -20.01 -14.73 -4.39
CA LEU A 459 -21.12 -14.38 -3.50
C LEU A 459 -20.63 -14.09 -2.08
N THR A 460 -19.85 -15.00 -1.48
CA THR A 460 -19.34 -14.84 -0.12
C THR A 460 -18.35 -13.65 -0.02
N GLY A 461 -17.49 -13.47 -1.02
CA GLY A 461 -16.60 -12.32 -1.11
C GLY A 461 -17.36 -10.99 -1.22
N THR A 462 -18.42 -10.95 -2.03
CA THR A 462 -19.28 -9.76 -2.16
C THR A 462 -20.00 -9.44 -0.86
N VAL A 463 -20.55 -10.45 -0.18
CA VAL A 463 -21.20 -10.27 1.14
C VAL A 463 -20.16 -9.76 2.16
N GLY A 464 -18.97 -10.38 2.19
CA GLY A 464 -17.88 -9.93 3.07
C GLY A 464 -17.48 -8.49 2.83
N LEU A 465 -17.36 -8.08 1.55
CA LEU A 465 -17.09 -6.71 1.16
C LEU A 465 -18.17 -5.73 1.65
N LEU A 466 -19.45 -6.06 1.42
CA LEU A 466 -20.56 -5.20 1.84
C LEU A 466 -20.63 -5.05 3.36
N VAL A 467 -20.41 -6.14 4.10
CA VAL A 467 -20.36 -6.11 5.58
C VAL A 467 -19.18 -5.26 6.06
N TYR A 468 -18.00 -5.45 5.47
CA TYR A 468 -16.79 -4.73 5.85
C TYR A 468 -16.87 -3.24 5.54
N ASP A 469 -17.42 -2.87 4.38
CA ASP A 469 -17.47 -1.47 3.94
C ASP A 469 -18.72 -0.71 4.43
N ARG A 470 -19.71 -1.40 4.97
CA ARG A 470 -20.96 -0.79 5.46
C ARG A 470 -20.75 0.47 6.30
N PRO A 471 -19.84 0.48 7.32
CA PRO A 471 -19.63 1.68 8.13
C PRO A 471 -19.06 2.85 7.33
N ALA A 472 -18.10 2.58 6.43
CA ALA A 472 -17.49 3.59 5.57
C ALA A 472 -18.49 4.15 4.54
N LEU A 473 -19.30 3.28 3.93
CA LEU A 473 -20.37 3.69 3.03
C LEU A 473 -21.41 4.56 3.74
N ALA A 474 -21.79 4.23 4.98
CA ALA A 474 -22.72 5.04 5.76
C ALA A 474 -22.23 6.48 5.94
N VAL A 475 -20.92 6.67 6.18
CA VAL A 475 -20.30 8.01 6.24
C VAL A 475 -20.26 8.67 4.88
N ALA A 476 -19.85 7.94 3.84
CA ALA A 476 -19.71 8.49 2.49
C ALA A 476 -21.04 9.03 1.94
N VAL A 477 -22.18 8.41 2.31
CA VAL A 477 -23.50 8.85 1.90
C VAL A 477 -24.18 9.79 2.93
N GLY A 478 -23.58 9.99 4.11
CA GLY A 478 -24.08 10.92 5.14
C GLY A 478 -25.10 10.34 6.13
N LEU A 479 -25.20 9.02 6.23
CA LEU A 479 -26.05 8.34 7.23
C LEU A 479 -25.39 8.34 8.63
N THR A 480 -24.08 8.49 8.70
CA THR A 480 -23.31 8.58 9.94
C THR A 480 -22.37 9.77 9.85
N SER A 481 -22.18 10.53 10.94
CA SER A 481 -21.20 11.61 10.96
C SER A 481 -19.76 11.06 10.94
N PRO A 482 -18.80 11.80 10.38
CA PRO A 482 -17.38 11.42 10.42
C PRO A 482 -16.88 11.19 11.86
N GLU A 483 -17.29 12.04 12.81
CA GLU A 483 -16.92 11.95 14.21
C GLU A 483 -17.43 10.65 14.85
N THR A 484 -18.73 10.36 14.73
CA THR A 484 -19.33 9.11 15.23
C THR A 484 -18.67 7.88 14.64
N TYR A 485 -18.30 7.93 13.34
CA TYR A 485 -17.62 6.85 12.66
C TYR A 485 -16.22 6.63 13.25
N LEU A 486 -15.44 7.71 13.43
CA LEU A 486 -14.08 7.61 13.99
C LEU A 486 -14.11 7.08 15.42
N GLN A 487 -15.02 7.56 16.26
CA GLN A 487 -15.21 7.07 17.61
C GLN A 487 -15.52 5.58 17.68
N LYS A 488 -16.25 5.06 16.68
CA LYS A 488 -16.68 3.65 16.66
C LYS A 488 -15.69 2.71 16.00
N HIS A 489 -14.86 3.18 15.06
CA HIS A 489 -14.12 2.32 14.16
C HIS A 489 -12.63 2.67 14.03
N SER A 490 -12.14 3.69 14.77
CA SER A 490 -10.73 4.08 14.77
C SER A 490 -10.10 3.81 16.13
N GLN A 491 -9.08 2.98 16.15
CA GLN A 491 -8.30 2.72 17.37
C GLN A 491 -7.58 4.00 17.82
N ASP A 492 -7.45 4.17 19.12
CA ASP A 492 -6.79 5.29 19.79
C ASP A 492 -7.40 6.68 19.49
N TYR A 493 -8.50 6.78 18.75
CA TYR A 493 -9.07 8.08 18.36
C TYR A 493 -9.45 8.94 19.58
N GLU A 494 -10.15 8.37 20.53
CA GLU A 494 -10.58 9.10 21.74
C GLU A 494 -9.39 9.53 22.62
N LYS A 495 -8.32 8.69 22.69
CA LYS A 495 -7.07 9.06 23.38
C LYS A 495 -6.41 10.26 22.71
N VAL A 496 -6.33 10.22 21.38
CA VAL A 496 -5.76 11.31 20.59
C VAL A 496 -6.57 12.60 20.76
N GLN A 497 -7.91 12.52 20.75
CA GLN A 497 -8.77 13.69 20.99
C GLN A 497 -8.62 14.24 22.42
N PHE A 498 -8.42 13.38 23.40
CA PHE A 498 -8.11 13.83 24.76
C PHE A 498 -6.80 14.62 24.81
N VAL A 499 -5.74 14.10 24.20
CA VAL A 499 -4.43 14.77 24.13
C VAL A 499 -4.55 16.12 23.40
N ASN A 500 -5.23 16.15 22.26
CA ASN A 500 -5.45 17.38 21.49
C ASN A 500 -6.18 18.46 22.34
N ARG A 501 -7.21 18.07 23.11
CA ARG A 501 -7.94 19.01 23.96
C ARG A 501 -7.09 19.56 25.13
N VAL A 502 -6.32 18.69 25.79
CA VAL A 502 -5.50 19.08 26.94
C VAL A 502 -4.34 19.98 26.56
N LEU A 503 -3.73 19.71 25.42
CA LEU A 503 -2.53 20.44 24.95
C LEU A 503 -2.84 21.52 23.89
N ALA A 504 -4.11 21.80 23.62
CA ALA A 504 -4.51 22.84 22.69
C ALA A 504 -3.97 24.22 23.14
N GLY A 505 -3.37 24.97 22.20
CA GLY A 505 -2.77 26.29 22.44
C GLY A 505 -1.38 26.26 23.06
N ARG A 506 -0.80 25.07 23.28
CA ARG A 506 0.53 24.87 23.87
C ARG A 506 1.55 24.31 22.85
N GLU A 507 1.22 24.33 21.57
CA GLU A 507 1.99 23.68 20.48
C GLU A 507 3.43 24.22 20.36
N SER A 508 3.67 25.46 20.75
CA SER A 508 5.00 26.11 20.70
C SER A 508 5.92 25.75 21.87
N GLU A 509 5.41 25.13 22.96
CA GLU A 509 6.21 24.85 24.17
C GLU A 509 7.16 23.65 24.00
N GLY A 510 6.94 22.76 23.03
CA GLY A 510 7.77 21.59 22.78
C GLY A 510 7.03 20.44 22.12
N PHE A 511 7.64 19.26 22.17
CA PHE A 511 7.04 18.04 21.62
C PHE A 511 6.38 17.19 22.72
N ALA A 512 5.33 16.48 22.35
CA ALA A 512 4.80 15.38 23.16
C ALA A 512 5.45 14.06 22.75
N LEU A 513 6.06 13.32 23.68
CA LEU A 513 6.44 11.92 23.47
C LEU A 513 5.21 11.05 23.70
N VAL A 514 4.68 10.47 22.62
CA VAL A 514 3.36 9.83 22.63
C VAL A 514 3.51 8.31 22.51
N PHE A 515 3.10 7.62 23.56
CA PHE A 515 3.06 6.15 23.63
C PHE A 515 1.73 5.58 23.14
N VAL A 516 1.07 6.25 22.21
CA VAL A 516 -0.15 5.80 21.51
C VAL A 516 0.24 5.40 20.08
N ARG A 517 -0.26 4.26 19.61
CA ARG A 517 0.17 3.70 18.31
C ARG A 517 -0.36 4.50 17.12
N HIS A 518 -1.61 4.94 17.16
CA HIS A 518 -2.29 5.55 16.02
C HIS A 518 -2.34 7.08 16.19
N THR A 519 -1.33 7.76 15.66
CA THR A 519 -1.08 9.19 15.93
C THR A 519 -1.55 10.13 14.81
N TYR A 520 -2.09 9.62 13.69
CA TYR A 520 -2.46 10.42 12.53
C TYR A 520 -3.34 11.63 12.84
N TYR A 521 -4.28 11.49 13.78
CA TYR A 521 -5.21 12.56 14.19
C TYR A 521 -4.67 13.50 15.28
N LEU A 522 -3.41 13.38 15.68
CA LEU A 522 -2.77 14.35 16.56
C LEU A 522 -2.56 15.68 15.83
N THR A 523 -2.98 16.77 16.47
CA THR A 523 -2.79 18.13 15.94
C THR A 523 -1.56 18.83 16.52
N ILE A 524 -1.10 18.41 17.69
CA ILE A 524 0.07 18.95 18.39
C ILE A 524 1.38 18.38 17.80
N PRO A 525 2.52 19.08 17.98
CA PRO A 525 3.84 18.50 17.68
C PRO A 525 4.13 17.30 18.58
N PHE A 526 4.57 16.20 18.00
CA PHE A 526 4.82 14.97 18.74
C PHE A 526 6.02 14.19 18.22
N LYS A 527 6.56 13.33 19.08
CA LYS A 527 7.51 12.27 18.75
C LYS A 527 6.88 10.93 19.13
N TYR A 528 7.16 9.91 18.32
CA TYR A 528 6.59 8.59 18.54
C TYR A 528 7.30 7.88 19.69
N GLY A 529 6.56 7.45 20.71
CA GLY A 529 7.11 6.94 21.98
C GLY A 529 7.26 5.42 22.04
N ASP A 530 6.64 4.66 21.12
CA ASP A 530 6.72 3.20 21.12
C ASP A 530 8.13 2.72 20.71
N PRO A 531 8.92 2.09 21.62
CA PRO A 531 10.27 1.66 21.32
C PRO A 531 10.32 0.51 20.31
N GLY A 532 9.24 -0.27 20.16
CA GLY A 532 9.11 -1.31 19.14
C GLY A 532 8.98 -0.74 17.73
N ALA A 533 8.59 0.51 17.60
CA ALA A 533 8.41 1.20 16.33
C ALA A 533 9.27 2.47 16.20
N SER A 534 10.30 2.62 17.05
CA SER A 534 11.20 3.78 17.07
C SER A 534 12.66 3.35 17.10
N TRP A 535 13.48 3.87 16.20
CA TRP A 535 14.93 3.69 16.25
C TRP A 535 15.60 4.60 17.28
N ALA A 536 14.96 5.71 17.67
CA ALA A 536 15.48 6.69 18.62
C ALA A 536 15.36 6.24 20.09
N ILE A 537 14.37 5.40 20.43
CA ILE A 537 14.12 4.96 21.80
C ILE A 537 14.70 3.57 22.00
N ASP A 538 15.88 3.52 22.61
CA ASP A 538 16.57 2.26 22.89
C ASP A 538 16.51 1.94 24.39
N PRO A 539 15.66 0.99 24.83
CA PRO A 539 15.55 0.62 26.24
C PRO A 539 16.84 0.09 26.86
N ILE A 540 17.78 -0.37 26.02
CA ILE A 540 19.10 -0.84 26.51
C ILE A 540 19.99 0.34 26.88
N LYS A 541 19.83 1.50 26.23
CA LYS A 541 20.60 2.72 26.49
C LYS A 541 19.89 3.63 27.50
N LEU A 542 18.57 3.55 27.60
CA LEU A 542 17.74 4.38 28.50
C LEU A 542 17.32 3.58 29.74
N GLN A 543 18.29 3.15 30.55
CA GLN A 543 18.03 2.27 31.69
C GLN A 543 17.63 3.01 32.98
N SER A 544 18.14 4.23 33.17
CA SER A 544 17.92 5.01 34.40
C SER A 544 16.99 6.20 34.18
N ALA A 545 16.41 6.71 35.27
CA ALA A 545 15.64 7.95 35.25
C ALA A 545 16.49 9.14 34.73
N ASN A 546 17.77 9.16 35.03
CA ASN A 546 18.66 10.24 34.58
C ASN A 546 18.92 10.16 33.06
N ASP A 547 19.04 8.95 32.49
CA ASP A 547 19.18 8.78 31.05
C ASP A 547 17.93 9.27 30.32
N TRP A 548 16.74 8.89 30.85
CA TRP A 548 15.48 9.38 30.32
C TRP A 548 15.35 10.89 30.44
N LEU A 549 15.72 11.49 31.59
CA LEU A 549 15.66 12.95 31.75
C LEU A 549 16.55 13.66 30.72
N ALA A 550 17.78 13.19 30.56
CA ALA A 550 18.70 13.74 29.58
C ALA A 550 18.15 13.59 28.14
N PHE A 551 17.59 12.42 27.83
CA PHE A 551 16.96 12.16 26.52
C PHE A 551 15.77 13.10 26.26
N LEU A 552 14.84 13.22 27.21
CA LEU A 552 13.66 14.08 27.08
C LEU A 552 14.08 15.55 26.83
N LYS A 553 15.07 16.06 27.59
CA LYS A 553 15.60 17.42 27.42
C LYS A 553 16.29 17.59 26.05
N ALA A 554 17.14 16.66 25.66
CA ALA A 554 17.85 16.70 24.38
C ALA A 554 16.90 16.68 23.18
N GLN A 555 15.78 15.98 23.30
CA GLN A 555 14.76 15.87 22.24
C GLN A 555 13.68 16.97 22.32
N ARG A 556 13.83 17.95 23.22
CA ARG A 556 12.83 19.02 23.46
C ARG A 556 11.44 18.49 23.78
N ILE A 557 11.37 17.35 24.48
CA ILE A 557 10.11 16.75 24.92
C ILE A 557 9.63 17.52 26.14
N ARG A 558 8.46 18.13 26.04
CA ARG A 558 7.79 18.84 27.13
C ARG A 558 6.76 17.96 27.83
N TRP A 559 6.11 17.07 27.07
CA TRP A 559 5.06 16.19 27.61
C TRP A 559 5.35 14.73 27.29
N VAL A 560 4.94 13.87 28.21
CA VAL A 560 4.93 12.40 28.03
C VAL A 560 3.49 11.93 28.14
N VAL A 561 2.98 11.38 27.05
CA VAL A 561 1.62 10.82 26.96
C VAL A 561 1.71 9.31 27.02
N ARG A 562 1.21 8.70 28.10
CA ARG A 562 1.28 7.25 28.26
C ARG A 562 -0.04 6.62 28.70
N SER A 563 -0.19 5.36 28.35
CA SER A 563 -1.14 4.40 28.93
C SER A 563 -0.37 3.43 29.82
N PRO A 564 -0.94 2.84 30.88
CA PRO A 564 -0.17 2.08 31.88
C PRO A 564 0.44 0.77 31.42
N ASN A 565 0.06 0.25 30.25
CA ASN A 565 0.45 -1.09 29.80
C ASN A 565 1.77 -1.12 28.99
N TYR A 566 2.81 -0.44 29.47
CA TYR A 566 4.13 -0.48 28.83
C TYR A 566 5.12 -1.38 29.56
N PRO A 567 6.11 -1.97 28.84
CA PRO A 567 7.14 -2.79 29.48
C PRO A 567 7.83 -2.06 30.64
N ARG A 568 8.12 -2.78 31.72
CA ARG A 568 8.76 -2.21 32.92
C ARG A 568 10.06 -1.47 32.65
N ALA A 569 10.82 -1.91 31.65
CA ALA A 569 12.05 -1.24 31.21
C ALA A 569 11.83 0.24 30.80
N ILE A 570 10.60 0.60 30.40
CA ILE A 570 10.24 1.97 30.00
C ILE A 570 9.47 2.67 31.10
N SER A 571 8.49 1.97 31.70
CA SER A 571 7.62 2.58 32.70
C SER A 571 8.35 2.91 33.99
N ALA A 572 9.25 2.03 34.48
CA ALA A 572 9.92 2.23 35.76
C ALA A 572 10.83 3.48 35.83
N PRO A 573 11.67 3.81 34.82
CA PRO A 573 12.42 5.08 34.84
C PRO A 573 11.53 6.32 34.81
N LEU A 574 10.43 6.28 34.03
CA LEU A 574 9.48 7.40 33.95
C LEU A 574 8.70 7.58 35.28
N GLU A 575 8.37 6.49 35.96
CA GLU A 575 7.76 6.51 37.30
C GLU A 575 8.73 7.07 38.34
N GLN A 576 10.03 6.77 38.25
CA GLN A 576 11.04 7.38 39.09
C GLN A 576 11.15 8.90 38.88
N LEU A 577 11.08 9.37 37.60
CA LEU A 577 11.06 10.82 37.32
C LEU A 577 9.79 11.46 37.89
N GLN A 578 8.66 10.77 37.86
CA GLN A 578 7.43 11.24 38.46
C GLN A 578 7.53 11.30 40.00
N ALA A 579 8.10 10.28 40.64
CA ALA A 579 8.32 10.28 42.10
C ALA A 579 9.29 11.39 42.57
N ARG A 580 10.24 11.79 41.70
CA ARG A 580 11.17 12.92 41.96
C ARG A 580 10.53 14.29 41.67
N GLY A 581 9.28 14.36 41.20
CA GLY A 581 8.60 15.61 40.83
C GLY A 581 9.10 16.23 39.51
N GLN A 582 9.95 15.53 38.75
CA GLN A 582 10.48 15.99 37.46
C GLN A 582 9.46 15.79 36.30
N LEU A 583 8.61 14.76 36.40
CA LEU A 583 7.44 14.58 35.55
C LEU A 583 6.18 14.72 36.41
N VAL A 584 5.34 15.69 36.09
CA VAL A 584 4.13 16.00 36.90
C VAL A 584 2.88 15.71 36.08
N PRO A 585 1.91 14.94 36.59
CA PRO A 585 0.66 14.71 35.89
C PRO A 585 -0.14 16.01 35.77
N ILE A 586 -0.47 16.41 34.57
CA ILE A 586 -1.30 17.60 34.29
C ILE A 586 -2.72 17.21 33.89
N ALA A 587 -2.93 16.01 33.37
CA ALA A 587 -4.25 15.46 33.07
C ALA A 587 -4.22 13.92 33.10
N GLN A 588 -5.34 13.36 33.58
CA GLN A 588 -5.57 11.92 33.59
C GLN A 588 -7.03 11.63 33.28
N ALA A 589 -7.30 10.59 32.50
CA ALA A 589 -8.64 10.14 32.17
C ALA A 589 -8.70 8.63 31.97
N GLU A 590 -9.87 8.05 32.22
CA GLU A 590 -10.23 6.72 31.71
C GLU A 590 -11.03 6.90 30.42
N ILE A 591 -10.49 6.40 29.33
CA ILE A 591 -11.06 6.55 28.00
C ILE A 591 -11.58 5.23 27.51
N THR A 592 -12.83 5.20 27.06
CA THR A 592 -13.39 4.05 26.36
C THR A 592 -12.94 4.13 24.90
N ASP A 593 -12.05 3.23 24.53
CA ASP A 593 -11.45 3.20 23.20
C ASP A 593 -11.81 1.93 22.44
N PHE A 594 -11.87 2.06 21.13
CA PHE A 594 -12.13 0.94 20.25
C PHE A 594 -10.88 0.03 20.19
N GLN A 595 -11.11 -1.26 20.42
CA GLN A 595 -10.07 -2.28 20.34
C GLN A 595 -10.55 -3.38 19.40
N GLY A 596 -9.95 -3.54 18.25
CA GLY A 596 -10.33 -4.63 17.38
C GLY A 596 -10.44 -4.27 15.90
N LEU A 597 -11.12 -5.11 15.16
CA LEU A 597 -11.37 -4.93 13.74
C LEU A 597 -12.55 -3.97 13.52
N ARG A 598 -12.57 -3.26 12.38
CA ARG A 598 -13.64 -2.32 12.00
C ARG A 598 -15.07 -2.87 12.19
N ILE A 599 -15.25 -4.17 12.08
CA ILE A 599 -16.54 -4.85 12.21
C ILE A 599 -16.84 -5.32 13.63
N SER A 600 -15.89 -5.20 14.58
CA SER A 600 -16.10 -5.54 15.98
C SER A 600 -16.51 -4.30 16.78
N GLU A 601 -17.35 -4.47 17.79
CA GLU A 601 -17.74 -3.40 18.71
C GLU A 601 -16.97 -3.45 20.03
N ASP A 602 -15.84 -4.16 20.07
CA ASP A 602 -15.03 -4.30 21.27
C ASP A 602 -14.47 -2.95 21.70
N ARG A 603 -14.86 -2.54 22.91
CA ARG A 603 -14.40 -1.32 23.55
C ARG A 603 -13.86 -1.64 24.92
N GLN A 604 -12.71 -1.07 25.22
CA GLN A 604 -12.09 -1.23 26.53
C GLN A 604 -11.88 0.14 27.18
N ARG A 605 -12.08 0.19 28.48
CA ARG A 605 -11.66 1.36 29.27
C ARG A 605 -10.17 1.28 29.49
N MET A 606 -9.48 2.31 29.10
CA MET A 606 -8.02 2.39 29.21
C MET A 606 -7.64 3.73 29.84
N PRO A 607 -6.82 3.71 30.89
CA PRO A 607 -6.31 4.94 31.47
C PRO A 607 -5.27 5.58 30.54
N ILE A 608 -5.28 6.90 30.49
CA ILE A 608 -4.28 7.72 29.82
C ILE A 608 -3.86 8.83 30.76
N VAL A 609 -2.57 9.11 30.80
CA VAL A 609 -2.00 10.20 31.58
C VAL A 609 -1.11 11.07 30.72
N ILE A 610 -1.19 12.38 30.92
CA ILE A 610 -0.29 13.37 30.32
C ILE A 610 0.56 13.93 31.46
N LEU A 611 1.87 13.72 31.33
CA LEU A 611 2.87 14.19 32.28
C LEU A 611 3.62 15.37 31.65
N GLU A 612 3.88 16.41 32.40
CA GLU A 612 4.68 17.56 31.98
C GLU A 612 6.08 17.50 32.62
N LEU A 613 7.11 17.67 31.81
CA LEU A 613 8.49 17.79 32.24
C LEU A 613 8.70 19.19 32.88
N ARG A 614 9.11 19.24 34.14
CA ARG A 614 9.47 20.48 34.82
C ARG A 614 10.97 20.77 34.64
N ASP A 615 11.27 22.05 34.43
CA ASP A 615 12.63 22.58 34.46
C ASP A 615 13.01 22.85 35.93
N ASN A 616 13.48 21.82 36.62
CA ASN A 616 14.10 21.98 37.95
C ASN A 616 15.62 21.94 37.82
#